data_1acb3515df1257440246ef690046c521
#
_entry.id   1acb3515df1257440246ef690046c521
#
_cell.length_a   1.000
_cell.length_b   1.000
_cell.length_c   1.000
_cell.angle_alpha   90.00
_cell.angle_beta   90.00
_cell.angle_gamma   90.00
#
_symmetry.space_group_name_H-M   'P 1'
#
loop_
_entity.id
_entity.type
_entity.pdbx_description
1 polymer ?
#
loop_
_entity_poly.entity_id
_entity_poly.type
_entity_poly.pdbx_seq_one_letter_code
_entity_poly.pdbx_strand_id
1 'polypeptide(L)'
;MSSSSLPDSSSPNKSAQNKSAQKSAIVPLVICALLALFVAVSALPRYASSWPWTTPPKVANQTALQSLRDQGLTLPEWTTEEQLRRKISGADWSIQQLSHSNATADPSTVVLLLRPQIWEKDQPEVEWVDIKGSQQWKTDSYQTLSFSAPTDQSAEIKPDFFRAWNQTQTYAVLQWYAWPSGGSASVAKWFWADQQMQWRYYQRLPWVAVSLWLPIEPLSDITPYQTLAQNLGEKIQTNLSNSVFTGKRL
;
A
#
# COMPACT_ATOMS: atom_id res chain seq x y z
N MET A 1 19.48 -78.80 59.80
CA MET A 1 20.11 -77.59 60.36
C MET A 1 20.56 -76.76 59.18
N SER A 2 19.84 -75.68 58.87
CA SER A 2 20.35 -74.51 58.14
C SER A 2 19.20 -73.60 57.92
N SER A 3 19.24 -72.46 58.52
CA SER A 3 18.32 -71.36 58.42
C SER A 3 18.58 -70.54 57.16
N SER A 4 17.56 -70.28 56.37
CA SER A 4 17.61 -69.39 55.24
C SER A 4 16.95 -68.04 55.61
N SER A 5 17.69 -66.98 55.54
CA SER A 5 17.22 -65.61 55.67
C SER A 5 16.69 -65.07 54.36
N LEU A 6 15.49 -64.48 54.39
CA LEU A 6 14.84 -63.76 53.30
C LEU A 6 15.44 -62.34 53.17
N PRO A 7 15.57 -61.80 51.99
CA PRO A 7 15.90 -60.35 51.79
C PRO A 7 14.68 -59.49 51.80
N ASP A 8 14.87 -58.33 52.35
CA ASP A 8 13.96 -57.19 52.55
C ASP A 8 13.54 -56.55 51.24
N SER A 9 12.24 -56.27 51.05
CA SER A 9 11.67 -55.63 49.91
C SER A 9 11.64 -54.10 50.14
N SER A 10 12.54 -53.42 49.48
CA SER A 10 12.53 -51.93 49.44
C SER A 10 11.35 -51.39 48.60
N SER A 11 10.47 -50.69 49.24
CA SER A 11 9.37 -49.98 48.62
C SER A 11 9.86 -48.82 47.67
N PRO A 12 9.31 -48.69 46.45
CA PRO A 12 9.68 -47.61 45.57
C PRO A 12 9.08 -46.27 46.06
N ASN A 13 9.89 -45.26 45.98
CA ASN A 13 9.67 -43.88 46.42
C ASN A 13 8.51 -43.21 45.64
N LYS A 14 7.30 -43.09 46.22
CA LYS A 14 6.08 -42.50 45.65
C LYS A 14 6.16 -40.93 45.53
N SER A 15 7.21 -40.29 46.05
CA SER A 15 7.28 -38.81 46.10
C SER A 15 7.81 -38.17 44.81
N ALA A 16 8.53 -38.89 43.93
CA ALA A 16 9.07 -38.34 42.69
C ALA A 16 8.04 -38.36 41.52
N GLN A 17 7.08 -39.29 41.56
CA GLN A 17 6.09 -39.47 40.50
C GLN A 17 4.99 -38.41 40.52
N ASN A 18 4.72 -37.79 41.69
CA ASN A 18 3.67 -36.77 41.84
C ASN A 18 4.09 -35.37 41.32
N LYS A 19 5.41 -35.08 41.31
CA LYS A 19 5.89 -33.75 40.81
C LYS A 19 5.93 -33.64 39.28
N SER A 20 6.08 -34.74 38.55
CA SER A 20 6.09 -34.75 37.08
C SER A 20 4.68 -34.69 36.51
N ALA A 21 3.71 -35.36 37.13
CA ALA A 21 2.30 -35.30 36.73
C ALA A 21 1.69 -33.90 36.95
N GLN A 22 2.10 -33.21 38.00
CA GLN A 22 1.61 -31.88 38.31
C GLN A 22 2.14 -30.80 37.32
N LYS A 23 3.38 -30.91 36.83
CA LYS A 23 3.93 -30.06 35.78
C LYS A 23 3.27 -30.32 34.42
N SER A 24 2.89 -31.53 34.10
CA SER A 24 2.22 -31.91 32.86
C SER A 24 0.80 -31.36 32.75
N ALA A 25 0.11 -31.14 33.88
CA ALA A 25 -1.25 -30.61 33.89
C ALA A 25 -1.30 -29.06 33.80
N ILE A 26 -0.23 -28.36 34.18
CA ILE A 26 -0.20 -26.87 34.17
C ILE A 26 -0.18 -26.31 32.74
N VAL A 27 0.56 -26.95 31.83
CA VAL A 27 0.68 -26.46 30.44
C VAL A 27 -0.66 -26.43 29.72
N PRO A 28 -1.49 -27.49 29.67
CA PRO A 28 -2.78 -27.45 29.04
C PRO A 28 -3.73 -26.48 29.73
N LEU A 29 -3.63 -26.32 31.05
CA LEU A 29 -4.47 -25.36 31.80
C LEU A 29 -4.13 -23.90 31.47
N VAL A 30 -2.85 -23.58 31.29
CA VAL A 30 -2.39 -22.26 30.82
C VAL A 30 -2.86 -22.00 29.39
N ILE A 31 -2.77 -22.99 28.50
CA ILE A 31 -3.26 -22.87 27.12
C ILE A 31 -4.78 -22.63 27.09
N CYS A 32 -5.55 -23.39 27.88
CA CYS A 32 -6.99 -23.19 28.00
C CYS A 32 -7.34 -21.81 28.57
N ALA A 33 -6.61 -21.31 29.57
CA ALA A 33 -6.80 -19.99 30.14
C ALA A 33 -6.50 -18.87 29.12
N LEU A 34 -5.43 -19.02 28.31
CA LEU A 34 -5.09 -18.09 27.23
C LEU A 34 -6.14 -18.09 26.13
N LEU A 35 -6.63 -19.26 25.73
CA LEU A 35 -7.73 -19.39 24.76
C LEU A 35 -9.02 -18.76 25.29
N ALA A 36 -9.38 -19.02 26.54
CA ALA A 36 -10.56 -18.42 27.19
C ALA A 36 -10.43 -16.90 27.30
N LEU A 37 -9.23 -16.39 27.63
CA LEU A 37 -8.94 -14.96 27.64
C LEU A 37 -9.06 -14.36 26.24
N PHE A 38 -8.52 -15.02 25.22
CA PHE A 38 -8.62 -14.60 23.83
C PHE A 38 -10.09 -14.55 23.36
N VAL A 39 -10.89 -15.56 23.68
CA VAL A 39 -12.31 -15.61 23.39
C VAL A 39 -13.05 -14.50 24.16
N ALA A 40 -12.74 -14.29 25.44
CA ALA A 40 -13.35 -13.23 26.24
C ALA A 40 -13.03 -11.84 25.67
N VAL A 41 -11.76 -11.56 25.36
CA VAL A 41 -11.34 -10.29 24.77
C VAL A 41 -11.97 -10.06 23.39
N SER A 42 -12.16 -11.11 22.59
CA SER A 42 -12.82 -11.00 21.27
C SER A 42 -14.36 -10.93 21.37
N ALA A 43 -14.98 -11.49 22.40
CA ALA A 43 -16.44 -11.53 22.56
C ALA A 43 -17.01 -10.33 23.37
N LEU A 44 -16.29 -9.87 24.40
CA LEU A 44 -16.74 -8.77 25.27
C LEU A 44 -17.15 -7.50 24.52
N PRO A 45 -16.39 -7.02 23.51
CA PRO A 45 -16.79 -5.82 22.77
C PRO A 45 -18.09 -5.98 22.00
N ARG A 46 -18.44 -7.20 21.59
CA ARG A 46 -19.68 -7.50 20.86
C ARG A 46 -20.93 -7.37 21.74
N TYR A 47 -20.77 -7.60 23.05
CA TYR A 47 -21.85 -7.44 24.02
C TYR A 47 -21.92 -6.04 24.63
N ALA A 48 -20.81 -5.29 24.61
CA ALA A 48 -20.75 -3.94 25.17
C ALA A 48 -21.20 -2.82 24.21
N SER A 49 -21.84 -3.13 23.10
CA SER A 49 -22.42 -2.21 22.08
C SER A 49 -21.50 -1.14 21.49
N SER A 50 -20.22 -1.16 21.78
CA SER A 50 -19.23 -0.21 21.26
C SER A 50 -18.00 -0.92 20.68
N TRP A 51 -18.22 -1.79 19.67
CA TRP A 51 -17.11 -2.34 18.90
C TRP A 51 -16.42 -1.21 18.15
N PRO A 52 -15.11 -0.95 18.37
CA PRO A 52 -14.44 0.19 17.73
C PRO A 52 -14.42 0.13 16.21
N TRP A 53 -14.70 -1.04 15.62
CA TRP A 53 -14.71 -1.27 14.17
C TRP A 53 -16.12 -1.22 13.53
N THR A 54 -17.16 -0.82 14.26
CA THR A 54 -18.51 -0.66 13.69
C THR A 54 -18.56 0.49 12.69
N THR A 55 -17.77 1.52 12.90
CA THR A 55 -17.57 2.62 11.95
C THR A 55 -16.17 2.52 11.33
N PRO A 56 -16.06 2.40 10.01
CA PRO A 56 -14.74 2.40 9.36
C PRO A 56 -13.97 3.67 9.71
N PRO A 57 -12.65 3.58 9.94
CA PRO A 57 -11.82 4.76 10.14
C PRO A 57 -11.91 5.70 8.93
N LYS A 58 -12.05 6.99 9.17
CA LYS A 58 -12.18 7.99 8.11
C LYS A 58 -10.86 8.17 7.35
N VAL A 59 -10.99 8.52 6.08
CA VAL A 59 -9.86 8.95 5.23
C VAL A 59 -9.56 10.41 5.52
N ALA A 60 -8.30 10.73 5.79
CA ALA A 60 -7.88 12.11 5.94
C ALA A 60 -7.97 12.86 4.58
N ASN A 61 -8.29 14.15 4.64
CA ASN A 61 -8.29 15.05 3.47
C ASN A 61 -9.19 14.62 2.29
N GLN A 62 -10.32 14.00 2.57
CA GLN A 62 -11.24 13.50 1.55
C GLN A 62 -11.63 14.59 0.52
N THR A 63 -11.83 15.85 0.96
CA THR A 63 -12.13 16.97 0.05
C THR A 63 -11.01 17.24 -0.94
N ALA A 64 -9.75 17.22 -0.49
CA ALA A 64 -8.59 17.41 -1.37
C ALA A 64 -8.44 16.26 -2.38
N LEU A 65 -8.70 15.01 -1.94
CA LEU A 65 -8.72 13.85 -2.84
C LEU A 65 -9.83 13.95 -3.89
N GLN A 66 -11.02 14.44 -3.51
CA GLN A 66 -12.11 14.69 -4.47
C GLN A 66 -11.75 15.81 -5.46
N SER A 67 -11.15 16.91 -4.99
CA SER A 67 -10.67 17.99 -5.86
C SER A 67 -9.62 17.49 -6.85
N LEU A 68 -8.69 16.65 -6.40
CA LEU A 68 -7.69 16.02 -7.28
C LEU A 68 -8.35 15.20 -8.40
N ARG A 69 -9.39 14.44 -8.08
CA ARG A 69 -10.14 13.67 -9.08
C ARG A 69 -10.80 14.57 -10.12
N ASP A 70 -11.37 15.69 -9.69
CA ASP A 70 -12.21 16.53 -10.54
C ASP A 70 -11.41 17.61 -11.29
N GLN A 71 -10.26 18.04 -10.75
CA GLN A 71 -9.44 19.14 -11.28
C GLN A 71 -8.05 18.72 -11.74
N GLY A 72 -7.61 17.49 -11.37
CA GLY A 72 -6.26 17.03 -11.64
C GLY A 72 -5.20 17.66 -10.71
N LEU A 73 -3.94 17.46 -11.06
CA LEU A 73 -2.76 17.94 -10.32
C LEU A 73 -2.03 19.01 -11.15
N THR A 74 -1.77 20.15 -10.55
CA THR A 74 -0.92 21.18 -11.15
C THR A 74 0.55 20.85 -10.91
N LEU A 75 1.37 20.85 -11.96
CA LEU A 75 2.80 20.58 -11.88
C LEU A 75 3.60 21.81 -12.33
N PRO A 76 4.66 22.19 -11.62
CA PRO A 76 5.57 23.24 -12.08
C PRO A 76 6.19 22.86 -13.44
N GLU A 77 6.34 23.85 -14.32
CA GLU A 77 6.91 23.71 -15.68
C GLU A 77 6.06 22.88 -16.66
N TRP A 78 4.88 22.38 -16.22
CA TRP A 78 3.96 21.64 -17.07
C TRP A 78 2.60 22.34 -17.12
N THR A 79 2.08 22.51 -18.31
CA THR A 79 0.74 23.08 -18.56
C THR A 79 -0.24 21.95 -18.83
N THR A 80 -1.39 21.97 -18.17
CA THR A 80 -2.47 21.04 -18.47
C THR A 80 -3.20 21.52 -19.71
N GLU A 81 -3.07 20.80 -20.82
CA GLU A 81 -3.76 21.08 -22.09
C GLU A 81 -5.19 20.55 -22.06
N GLU A 82 -5.36 19.37 -21.50
CA GLU A 82 -6.65 18.72 -21.36
C GLU A 82 -6.73 17.98 -20.02
N GLN A 83 -7.89 18.05 -19.38
CA GLN A 83 -8.18 17.29 -18.18
C GLN A 83 -9.57 16.66 -18.30
N LEU A 84 -9.64 15.35 -18.10
CA LEU A 84 -10.86 14.56 -18.19
C LEU A 84 -11.05 13.73 -16.94
N ARG A 85 -12.29 13.61 -16.49
CA ARG A 85 -12.67 12.56 -15.55
C ARG A 85 -13.25 11.38 -16.33
N ARG A 86 -12.67 10.20 -16.18
CA ARG A 86 -13.11 8.99 -16.87
C ARG A 86 -13.22 7.80 -15.93
N LYS A 87 -14.25 7.01 -16.14
CA LYS A 87 -14.40 5.74 -15.42
C LYS A 87 -13.60 4.64 -16.11
N ILE A 88 -12.65 4.04 -15.37
CA ILE A 88 -11.84 2.89 -15.81
C ILE A 88 -12.09 1.77 -14.81
N SER A 89 -12.59 0.61 -15.29
CA SER A 89 -12.91 -0.57 -14.46
C SER A 89 -13.73 -0.25 -13.21
N GLY A 90 -14.71 0.65 -13.34
CA GLY A 90 -15.61 1.02 -12.24
C GLY A 90 -15.10 2.14 -11.32
N ALA A 91 -13.83 2.50 -11.36
CA ALA A 91 -13.24 3.60 -10.61
C ALA A 91 -13.13 4.89 -11.44
N ASP A 92 -13.28 6.04 -10.78
CA ASP A 92 -13.12 7.35 -11.43
C ASP A 92 -11.64 7.77 -11.42
N TRP A 93 -11.13 8.06 -12.60
CA TRP A 93 -9.77 8.56 -12.82
C TRP A 93 -9.79 10.00 -13.32
N SER A 94 -8.86 10.80 -12.86
CA SER A 94 -8.46 12.05 -13.51
C SER A 94 -7.39 11.73 -14.55
N ILE A 95 -7.58 12.14 -15.78
CA ILE A 95 -6.64 11.97 -16.88
C ILE A 95 -6.26 13.36 -17.37
N GLN A 96 -4.96 13.65 -17.36
CA GLN A 96 -4.42 14.94 -17.79
C GLN A 96 -3.42 14.74 -18.92
N GLN A 97 -3.57 15.49 -19.99
CA GLN A 97 -2.51 15.69 -20.96
C GLN A 97 -1.71 16.92 -20.55
N LEU A 98 -0.43 16.73 -20.31
CA LEU A 98 0.49 17.77 -19.85
C LEU A 98 1.51 18.08 -20.94
N SER A 99 1.75 19.37 -21.21
CA SER A 99 2.82 19.85 -22.09
C SER A 99 3.89 20.56 -21.29
N HIS A 100 5.16 20.31 -21.63
CA HIS A 100 6.27 20.99 -20.98
C HIS A 100 6.38 22.43 -21.49
N SER A 101 6.63 23.40 -20.61
CA SER A 101 6.80 24.82 -20.97
C SER A 101 7.95 25.06 -21.94
N ASN A 102 8.95 24.19 -21.95
CA ASN A 102 10.00 24.20 -22.95
C ASN A 102 9.64 23.24 -24.09
N ALA A 103 9.32 23.77 -25.26
CA ALA A 103 8.94 23.01 -26.45
C ALA A 103 10.05 22.08 -27.01
N THR A 104 11.31 22.26 -26.58
CA THR A 104 12.44 21.38 -27.00
C THR A 104 12.62 20.16 -26.07
N ALA A 105 11.82 20.02 -25.02
CA ALA A 105 11.86 18.83 -24.17
C ALA A 105 11.36 17.58 -24.95
N ASP A 106 12.01 16.45 -24.74
CA ASP A 106 11.62 15.19 -25.36
C ASP A 106 11.39 14.11 -24.26
N PRO A 107 10.16 13.60 -24.10
CA PRO A 107 8.92 14.05 -24.77
C PRO A 107 8.43 15.39 -24.24
N SER A 108 7.92 16.23 -25.14
CA SER A 108 7.31 17.52 -24.80
C SER A 108 5.90 17.39 -24.17
N THR A 109 5.27 16.24 -24.33
CA THR A 109 3.92 15.94 -23.85
C THR A 109 3.89 14.62 -23.12
N VAL A 110 3.18 14.55 -22.00
CA VAL A 110 2.99 13.31 -21.21
C VAL A 110 1.52 13.18 -20.79
N VAL A 111 1.10 11.98 -20.44
CA VAL A 111 -0.23 11.73 -19.91
C VAL A 111 -0.12 11.28 -18.46
N LEU A 112 -0.83 11.98 -17.58
CA LEU A 112 -0.89 11.69 -16.15
C LEU A 112 -2.28 11.19 -15.77
N LEU A 113 -2.36 9.97 -15.26
CA LEU A 113 -3.59 9.40 -14.72
C LEU A 113 -3.49 9.35 -13.20
N LEU A 114 -4.53 9.81 -12.53
CA LEU A 114 -4.61 9.84 -11.08
C LEU A 114 -5.93 9.22 -10.62
N ARG A 115 -5.85 8.23 -9.72
CA ARG A 115 -7.02 7.67 -9.04
C ARG A 115 -6.87 7.90 -7.54
N PRO A 116 -7.49 8.93 -6.98
CA PRO A 116 -7.49 9.16 -5.53
C PRO A 116 -8.48 8.25 -4.82
N GLN A 117 -8.18 7.92 -3.58
CA GLN A 117 -9.11 7.29 -2.65
C GLN A 117 -10.28 8.24 -2.36
N ILE A 118 -11.51 7.83 -2.64
CA ILE A 118 -12.70 8.70 -2.47
C ILE A 118 -13.54 8.38 -1.25
N TRP A 119 -13.34 7.22 -0.63
CA TRP A 119 -14.06 6.78 0.57
C TRP A 119 -13.27 5.75 1.39
N GLU A 120 -13.70 5.48 2.61
CA GLU A 120 -12.95 4.68 3.60
C GLU A 120 -12.77 3.20 3.24
N LYS A 121 -13.64 2.63 2.41
CA LYS A 121 -13.54 1.23 1.97
C LYS A 121 -12.78 1.05 0.66
N ASP A 122 -12.45 2.17 0.00
CA ASP A 122 -11.64 2.13 -1.22
C ASP A 122 -10.22 1.69 -0.90
N GLN A 123 -9.70 0.74 -1.67
CA GLN A 123 -8.38 0.15 -1.48
C GLN A 123 -7.63 0.11 -2.83
N PRO A 124 -6.30 0.17 -2.82
CA PRO A 124 -5.50 -0.10 -4.00
C PRO A 124 -5.82 -1.47 -4.59
N GLU A 125 -5.92 -1.54 -5.90
CA GLU A 125 -6.15 -2.80 -6.60
C GLU A 125 -4.83 -3.58 -6.73
N VAL A 126 -4.93 -4.92 -6.67
CA VAL A 126 -3.75 -5.79 -6.81
C VAL A 126 -3.19 -5.70 -8.24
N GLU A 127 -4.05 -5.54 -9.23
CA GLU A 127 -3.67 -5.38 -10.62
C GLU A 127 -4.03 -3.99 -11.13
N TRP A 128 -3.10 -3.39 -11.88
CA TRP A 128 -3.32 -2.11 -12.53
C TRP A 128 -4.25 -2.28 -13.74
N VAL A 129 -5.38 -1.58 -13.70
CA VAL A 129 -6.47 -1.73 -14.67
C VAL A 129 -6.41 -0.75 -15.84
N ASP A 130 -5.54 0.25 -15.79
CA ASP A 130 -5.39 1.28 -16.82
C ASP A 130 -4.76 0.73 -18.11
N ILE A 131 -3.61 0.09 -18.03
CA ILE A 131 -2.85 -0.42 -19.18
C ILE A 131 -3.39 -1.78 -19.67
N LYS A 132 -3.32 -2.80 -18.81
CA LYS A 132 -3.70 -4.17 -19.21
C LYS A 132 -5.21 -4.37 -19.28
N GLY A 133 -5.96 -3.80 -18.35
CA GLY A 133 -7.40 -3.95 -18.27
C GLY A 133 -8.14 -3.10 -19.31
N SER A 134 -8.00 -1.78 -19.23
CA SER A 134 -8.75 -0.83 -20.08
C SER A 134 -8.18 -0.71 -21.49
N GLN A 135 -6.86 -0.61 -21.63
CA GLN A 135 -6.20 -0.40 -22.92
C GLN A 135 -5.84 -1.72 -23.63
N GLN A 136 -5.77 -2.83 -22.89
CA GLN A 136 -5.33 -4.15 -23.38
C GLN A 136 -3.96 -4.11 -24.08
N TRP A 137 -3.08 -3.22 -23.62
CA TRP A 137 -1.75 -3.07 -24.20
C TRP A 137 -0.82 -4.18 -23.74
N LYS A 138 0.14 -4.50 -24.60
CA LYS A 138 1.25 -5.39 -24.27
C LYS A 138 2.26 -4.64 -23.41
N THR A 139 2.95 -5.36 -22.56
CA THR A 139 3.95 -4.79 -21.63
C THR A 139 5.20 -5.65 -21.56
N ASP A 140 6.37 -5.01 -21.48
CA ASP A 140 7.67 -5.65 -21.25
C ASP A 140 8.66 -4.71 -20.56
N SER A 141 9.95 -5.09 -20.50
CA SER A 141 11.06 -4.26 -20.02
C SER A 141 10.84 -3.72 -18.60
N TYR A 142 10.25 -4.54 -17.70
CA TYR A 142 9.95 -4.12 -16.34
C TYR A 142 11.20 -3.83 -15.52
N GLN A 143 11.18 -2.70 -14.83
CA GLN A 143 12.21 -2.25 -13.90
C GLN A 143 11.55 -1.63 -12.68
N THR A 144 12.19 -1.69 -11.52
CA THR A 144 11.80 -0.92 -10.34
C THR A 144 12.74 0.26 -10.20
N LEU A 145 12.21 1.46 -10.30
CA LEU A 145 12.97 2.68 -10.01
C LEU A 145 12.87 3.02 -8.52
N SER A 146 13.74 3.91 -8.07
CA SER A 146 13.69 4.47 -6.72
C SER A 146 14.02 5.95 -6.80
N PHE A 147 13.21 6.78 -6.15
CA PHE A 147 13.47 8.20 -5.96
C PHE A 147 12.95 8.67 -4.62
N SER A 148 13.39 9.83 -4.18
CA SER A 148 12.96 10.43 -2.92
C SER A 148 12.23 11.73 -3.20
N ALA A 149 11.07 11.94 -2.59
CA ALA A 149 10.43 13.23 -2.60
C ALA A 149 10.86 14.04 -1.38
N PRO A 150 11.19 15.33 -1.52
CA PRO A 150 11.49 16.23 -0.43
C PRO A 150 10.21 16.54 0.35
N THR A 151 9.81 15.61 1.19
CA THR A 151 8.72 15.76 2.17
C THR A 151 9.35 15.83 3.57
N ASP A 152 8.60 16.27 4.56
CA ASP A 152 9.07 16.31 5.96
C ASP A 152 9.65 14.99 6.49
N GLN A 153 9.41 13.86 5.81
CA GLN A 153 9.86 12.52 6.20
C GLN A 153 10.79 11.85 5.17
N SER A 154 11.32 12.56 4.16
CA SER A 154 12.16 11.98 3.10
C SER A 154 11.60 10.66 2.58
N ALA A 155 10.41 10.73 1.98
CA ALA A 155 9.68 9.55 1.55
C ALA A 155 10.41 8.85 0.38
N GLU A 156 10.79 7.59 0.58
CA GLU A 156 11.28 6.73 -0.50
C GLU A 156 10.10 6.20 -1.33
N ILE A 157 10.17 6.39 -2.64
CA ILE A 157 9.16 5.93 -3.59
C ILE A 157 9.77 4.83 -4.47
N LYS A 158 9.06 3.72 -4.61
CA LYS A 158 9.47 2.55 -5.41
C LYS A 158 8.39 2.22 -6.45
N PRO A 159 8.35 2.96 -7.58
CA PRO A 159 7.43 2.68 -8.67
C PRO A 159 7.92 1.52 -9.54
N ASP A 160 6.98 0.92 -10.26
CA ASP A 160 7.29 0.11 -11.44
C ASP A 160 7.47 1.01 -12.66
N PHE A 161 8.48 0.71 -13.46
CA PHE A 161 8.78 1.38 -14.72
C PHE A 161 8.87 0.32 -15.82
N PHE A 162 8.10 0.48 -16.89
CA PHE A 162 8.01 -0.53 -17.94
C PHE A 162 7.58 0.08 -19.28
N ARG A 163 7.77 -0.68 -20.35
CA ARG A 163 7.23 -0.32 -21.66
C ARG A 163 5.85 -0.91 -21.85
N ALA A 164 4.93 -0.09 -22.38
CA ALA A 164 3.60 -0.50 -22.77
C ALA A 164 3.30 -0.05 -24.22
N TRP A 165 2.71 -0.93 -25.03
CA TRP A 165 2.45 -0.61 -26.44
C TRP A 165 1.24 -1.34 -27.02
N ASN A 166 0.72 -0.76 -28.09
CA ASN A 166 -0.22 -1.37 -29.01
C ASN A 166 0.31 -1.25 -30.46
N GLN A 167 -0.57 -1.36 -31.45
CA GLN A 167 -0.18 -1.29 -32.87
C GLN A 167 0.26 0.11 -33.33
N THR A 168 -0.15 1.17 -32.62
CA THR A 168 0.02 2.56 -33.05
C THR A 168 0.85 3.41 -32.06
N GLN A 169 0.96 3.01 -30.82
CA GLN A 169 1.55 3.83 -29.75
C GLN A 169 2.44 2.99 -28.84
N THR A 170 3.51 3.60 -28.36
CA THR A 170 4.42 3.03 -27.37
C THR A 170 4.68 4.07 -26.29
N TYR A 171 4.66 3.63 -25.02
CA TYR A 171 4.91 4.49 -23.87
C TYR A 171 5.91 3.84 -22.91
N ALA A 172 6.76 4.66 -22.33
CA ALA A 172 7.42 4.33 -21.07
C ALA A 172 6.46 4.75 -19.94
N VAL A 173 6.11 3.79 -19.07
CA VAL A 173 5.07 3.95 -18.04
C VAL A 173 5.70 3.86 -16.66
N LEU A 174 5.38 4.82 -15.79
CA LEU A 174 5.78 4.83 -14.38
C LEU A 174 4.52 4.72 -13.52
N GLN A 175 4.43 3.69 -12.66
CA GLN A 175 3.24 3.42 -11.85
C GLN A 175 3.57 3.18 -10.38
N TRP A 176 2.83 3.85 -9.47
CA TRP A 176 2.89 3.60 -8.02
C TRP A 176 1.62 4.07 -7.32
N TYR A 177 1.42 3.57 -6.12
CA TYR A 177 0.50 4.14 -5.15
C TYR A 177 1.26 5.14 -4.29
N ALA A 178 0.84 6.41 -4.33
CA ALA A 178 1.38 7.50 -3.54
C ALA A 178 0.61 7.64 -2.23
N TRP A 179 1.32 7.89 -1.11
CA TRP A 179 0.74 8.21 0.19
C TRP A 179 1.64 9.22 0.93
N PRO A 180 1.20 9.84 2.06
CA PRO A 180 1.95 10.94 2.70
C PRO A 180 3.40 10.61 3.06
N SER A 181 3.69 9.40 3.51
CA SER A 181 5.00 8.97 3.98
C SER A 181 5.77 8.11 2.98
N GLY A 182 5.38 8.07 1.70
CA GLY A 182 6.07 7.30 0.70
C GLY A 182 5.24 6.94 -0.53
N GLY A 183 5.70 5.92 -1.25
CA GLY A 183 5.01 5.39 -2.41
C GLY A 183 5.60 4.06 -2.86
N SER A 184 4.78 3.20 -3.45
CA SER A 184 5.25 1.93 -4.02
C SER A 184 4.25 1.37 -5.02
N ALA A 185 4.72 0.63 -6.00
CA ALA A 185 3.85 -0.18 -6.86
C ALA A 185 3.21 -1.36 -6.10
N SER A 186 3.79 -1.77 -4.98
CA SER A 186 3.29 -2.89 -4.17
C SER A 186 2.15 -2.49 -3.24
N VAL A 187 0.96 -3.06 -3.47
CA VAL A 187 -0.22 -2.92 -2.59
C VAL A 187 0.07 -3.40 -1.17
N ALA A 188 0.89 -4.45 -1.01
CA ALA A 188 1.25 -4.96 0.31
C ALA A 188 1.98 -3.92 1.17
N LYS A 189 2.83 -3.07 0.59
CA LYS A 189 3.51 -1.99 1.30
C LYS A 189 2.53 -0.93 1.79
N TRP A 190 1.59 -0.52 0.92
CA TRP A 190 0.51 0.37 1.32
C TRP A 190 -0.34 -0.25 2.45
N PHE A 191 -0.72 -1.52 2.32
CA PHE A 191 -1.53 -2.22 3.34
C PHE A 191 -0.89 -2.14 4.73
N TRP A 192 0.41 -2.45 4.85
CA TRP A 192 1.11 -2.38 6.14
C TRP A 192 1.20 -0.95 6.68
N ALA A 193 1.43 0.04 5.82
CA ALA A 193 1.42 1.45 6.21
C ALA A 193 0.02 1.90 6.69
N ASP A 194 -1.05 1.45 6.00
CA ASP A 194 -2.44 1.70 6.39
C ASP A 194 -2.78 1.03 7.73
N GLN A 195 -2.34 -0.20 7.97
CA GLN A 195 -2.53 -0.87 9.27
C GLN A 195 -1.84 -0.11 10.40
N GLN A 196 -0.61 0.37 10.21
CA GLN A 196 0.08 1.19 11.20
C GLN A 196 -0.66 2.50 11.49
N MET A 197 -1.19 3.15 10.46
CA MET A 197 -1.99 4.37 10.60
C MET A 197 -3.28 4.11 11.39
N GLN A 198 -3.98 3.02 11.09
CA GLN A 198 -5.19 2.63 11.80
C GLN A 198 -4.91 2.32 13.29
N TRP A 199 -3.83 1.60 13.61
CA TRP A 199 -3.49 1.25 15.00
C TRP A 199 -3.07 2.47 15.83
N ARG A 200 -2.35 3.43 15.21
CA ARG A 200 -1.83 4.60 15.94
C ARG A 200 -2.82 5.73 16.05
N TYR A 201 -3.63 5.97 14.99
CA TYR A 201 -4.42 7.18 14.85
C TYR A 201 -5.89 6.93 14.57
N TYR A 202 -6.32 5.66 14.45
CA TYR A 202 -7.67 5.28 14.06
C TYR A 202 -8.14 5.97 12.76
N GLN A 203 -7.24 6.10 11.81
CA GLN A 203 -7.48 6.72 10.50
C GLN A 203 -6.98 5.81 9.38
N ARG A 204 -7.62 5.91 8.21
CA ARG A 204 -7.12 5.29 6.99
C ARG A 204 -5.98 6.12 6.41
N LEU A 205 -4.98 5.43 5.88
CA LEU A 205 -3.90 6.06 5.12
C LEU A 205 -4.45 6.50 3.77
N PRO A 206 -4.50 7.83 3.47
CA PRO A 206 -4.94 8.29 2.16
C PRO A 206 -3.94 7.87 1.09
N TRP A 207 -4.45 7.52 -0.10
CA TRP A 207 -3.62 7.12 -1.21
C TRP A 207 -4.14 7.67 -2.54
N VAL A 208 -3.22 7.75 -3.52
CA VAL A 208 -3.49 8.09 -4.91
C VAL A 208 -2.74 7.08 -5.79
N ALA A 209 -3.45 6.36 -6.67
CA ALA A 209 -2.78 5.63 -7.74
C ALA A 209 -2.30 6.64 -8.80
N VAL A 210 -1.05 6.55 -9.15
CA VAL A 210 -0.39 7.41 -10.15
C VAL A 210 0.11 6.55 -11.29
N SER A 211 -0.29 6.89 -12.52
CA SER A 211 0.20 6.28 -13.75
C SER A 211 0.63 7.39 -14.69
N LEU A 212 1.92 7.49 -14.94
CA LEU A 212 2.54 8.48 -15.82
C LEU A 212 2.99 7.80 -17.10
N TRP A 213 2.53 8.30 -18.25
CA TRP A 213 2.82 7.75 -19.57
C TRP A 213 3.65 8.76 -20.37
N LEU A 214 4.87 8.37 -20.71
CA LEU A 214 5.77 9.12 -21.56
C LEU A 214 5.72 8.51 -22.96
N PRO A 215 5.21 9.21 -23.98
CA PRO A 215 5.24 8.69 -25.35
C PRO A 215 6.70 8.56 -25.81
N ILE A 216 6.99 7.42 -26.39
CA ILE A 216 8.32 7.10 -26.91
C ILE A 216 8.21 6.52 -28.34
N GLU A 217 9.31 6.49 -29.05
CA GLU A 217 9.38 5.86 -30.37
C GLU A 217 8.98 4.38 -30.31
N PRO A 218 8.32 3.85 -31.36
CA PRO A 218 7.90 2.46 -31.39
C PRO A 218 9.06 1.50 -31.11
N LEU A 219 8.88 0.61 -30.13
CA LEU A 219 9.84 -0.41 -29.71
C LEU A 219 11.20 0.12 -29.20
N SER A 220 11.33 1.42 -28.95
CA SER A 220 12.58 1.99 -28.39
C SER A 220 12.83 1.49 -26.96
N ASP A 221 14.09 1.59 -26.54
CA ASP A 221 14.49 1.31 -25.16
C ASP A 221 13.92 2.38 -24.21
N ILE A 222 13.50 1.95 -23.02
CA ILE A 222 13.00 2.85 -21.98
C ILE A 222 14.10 3.46 -21.11
N THR A 223 15.32 2.93 -21.17
CA THR A 223 16.44 3.38 -20.32
C THR A 223 16.74 4.89 -20.44
N PRO A 224 16.73 5.51 -21.63
CA PRO A 224 16.94 6.96 -21.75
C PRO A 224 15.90 7.81 -21.02
N TYR A 225 14.70 7.29 -20.81
CA TYR A 225 13.58 8.01 -20.18
C TYR A 225 13.53 7.86 -18.66
N GLN A 226 14.39 7.05 -18.03
CA GLN A 226 14.40 6.80 -16.59
C GLN A 226 14.59 8.08 -15.78
N THR A 227 15.56 8.91 -16.13
CA THR A 227 15.84 10.15 -15.41
C THR A 227 14.66 11.12 -15.49
N LEU A 228 14.05 11.26 -16.65
CA LEU A 228 12.86 12.09 -16.83
C LEU A 228 11.67 11.55 -16.02
N ALA A 229 11.45 10.23 -16.07
CA ALA A 229 10.39 9.57 -15.31
C ALA A 229 10.57 9.76 -13.80
N GLN A 230 11.79 9.61 -13.27
CA GLN A 230 12.12 9.85 -11.86
C GLN A 230 11.88 11.32 -11.47
N ASN A 231 12.36 12.28 -12.26
CA ASN A 231 12.18 13.71 -11.98
C ASN A 231 10.71 14.11 -11.99
N LEU A 232 9.92 13.58 -12.93
CA LEU A 232 8.46 13.80 -12.95
C LEU A 232 7.78 13.11 -11.78
N GLY A 233 8.17 11.87 -11.46
CA GLY A 233 7.66 11.13 -10.31
C GLY A 233 7.89 11.89 -9.00
N GLU A 234 9.09 12.46 -8.82
CA GLU A 234 9.44 13.30 -7.67
C GLU A 234 8.55 14.56 -7.60
N LYS A 235 8.39 15.27 -8.72
CA LYS A 235 7.51 16.46 -8.81
C LYS A 235 6.07 16.10 -8.47
N ILE A 236 5.54 15.00 -9.03
CA ILE A 236 4.18 14.53 -8.77
C ILE A 236 4.02 14.20 -7.28
N GLN A 237 4.91 13.38 -6.71
CA GLN A 237 4.84 13.00 -5.29
C GLN A 237 4.91 14.20 -4.36
N THR A 238 5.82 15.15 -4.65
CA THR A 238 5.98 16.38 -3.87
C THR A 238 4.70 17.24 -3.91
N ASN A 239 4.11 17.42 -5.10
CA ASN A 239 2.88 18.19 -5.24
C ASN A 239 1.68 17.48 -4.57
N LEU A 240 1.56 16.17 -4.67
CA LEU A 240 0.55 15.40 -3.94
C LEU A 240 0.71 15.59 -2.42
N SER A 241 1.95 15.54 -1.93
CA SER A 241 2.24 15.73 -0.50
C SER A 241 1.85 17.14 -0.04
N ASN A 242 2.12 18.17 -0.84
CA ASN A 242 1.88 19.55 -0.50
C ASN A 242 0.42 20.03 -0.69
N SER A 243 -0.34 19.43 -1.59
CA SER A 243 -1.69 19.88 -1.92
C SER A 243 -2.80 18.92 -1.49
N VAL A 244 -2.52 17.62 -1.47
CA VAL A 244 -3.54 16.59 -1.24
C VAL A 244 -3.38 15.93 0.13
N PHE A 245 -2.14 15.62 0.52
CA PHE A 245 -1.86 14.92 1.76
C PHE A 245 -1.62 15.85 2.97
N THR A 246 -1.57 17.16 2.76
CA THR A 246 -1.51 18.18 3.82
C THR A 246 -2.83 18.24 4.57
N GLY A 247 -2.98 17.45 5.61
CA GLY A 247 -4.04 17.56 6.60
C GLY A 247 -3.42 17.90 7.95
N LYS A 248 -4.13 18.63 8.80
CA LYS A 248 -3.71 18.91 10.17
C LYS A 248 -3.15 17.63 10.79
N ARG A 249 -1.85 17.65 11.10
CA ARG A 249 -1.27 16.69 12.06
C ARG A 249 -2.07 16.84 13.35
N LEU A 250 -2.78 15.79 13.73
CA LEU A 250 -3.39 15.67 15.05
C LEU A 250 -2.32 15.22 16.04
#